data_30b9f74f628b85e4ed57dae6ad9bbada
#
_entry.id   30b9f74f628b85e4ed57dae6ad9bbada
#
_cell.length_a   1.000
_cell.length_b   1.000
_cell.length_c   1.000
_cell.angle_alpha   90.00
_cell.angle_beta   90.00
_cell.angle_gamma   90.00
#
_symmetry.space_group_name_H-M   'P 1'
#
loop_
_entity.id
_entity.type
_entity.pdbx_description
1 polymer ?
#
loop_
_entity_poly.entity_id
_entity_poly.type
_entity_poly.pdbx_seq_one_letter_code
_entity_poly.pdbx_strand_id
1 'polypeptide(L)'
;MEDYKFTGFIDFIGEHDGKLYIVDHKSRELSPRSGRITPTANDRLLDDMLKQLYLYSVAIEQEFGCLPEALCFNGFKNGVFIKEPFDKQKYEETKQWAVDKIRQIENTESFDPNRNYFSCRWICGLHNHCPYDIEAREEARKHR
;
A
#
# COMPACT_ATOMS: atom_id res chain seq x y z
N MET A 1 -3.60 -13.98 12.47
CA MET A 1 -2.41 -14.18 11.60
C MET A 1 -1.35 -14.93 12.41
N GLU A 2 -1.77 -16.07 13.01
CA GLU A 2 -0.98 -16.76 14.05
C GLU A 2 0.37 -17.30 13.57
N ASP A 3 0.51 -17.64 12.30
CA ASP A 3 1.71 -18.29 11.76
C ASP A 3 2.66 -17.38 10.99
N TYR A 4 2.30 -16.11 10.76
CA TYR A 4 3.11 -15.19 9.95
C TYR A 4 3.64 -14.02 10.77
N LYS A 5 4.93 -13.75 10.61
CA LYS A 5 5.58 -12.58 11.22
C LYS A 5 5.73 -11.48 10.18
N PHE A 6 5.21 -10.31 10.50
CA PHE A 6 5.40 -9.10 9.70
C PHE A 6 6.41 -8.20 10.39
N THR A 7 7.26 -7.57 9.60
CA THR A 7 8.15 -6.52 10.06
C THR A 7 7.82 -5.23 9.34
N GLY A 8 7.73 -4.15 10.07
CA GLY A 8 7.45 -2.83 9.50
C GLY A 8 7.78 -1.74 10.52
N PHE A 9 7.74 -0.50 10.04
CA PHE A 9 7.96 0.68 10.87
C PHE A 9 6.71 1.54 10.80
N ILE A 10 6.18 1.91 11.96
CA ILE A 10 5.09 2.88 12.10
C ILE A 10 5.73 4.24 12.32
N ASP A 11 5.44 5.20 11.45
CA ASP A 11 6.06 6.53 11.52
C ASP A 11 5.69 7.26 12.81
N PHE A 12 4.40 7.20 13.18
CA PHE A 12 3.94 7.86 14.41
C PHE A 12 2.66 7.21 14.95
N ILE A 13 2.62 7.03 16.27
CA ILE A 13 1.44 6.64 17.02
C ILE A 13 1.08 7.80 17.93
N GLY A 14 -0.10 8.37 17.73
CA GLY A 14 -0.63 9.45 18.59
C GLY A 14 -1.72 8.93 19.51
N GLU A 15 -1.84 9.57 20.67
CA GLU A 15 -2.95 9.38 21.60
C GLU A 15 -3.66 10.71 21.85
N HIS A 16 -4.98 10.70 21.81
CA HIS A 16 -5.80 11.83 22.14
C HIS A 16 -7.11 11.34 22.77
N ASP A 17 -7.43 11.83 23.97
CA ASP A 17 -8.60 11.43 24.76
C ASP A 17 -8.72 9.90 24.94
N GLY A 18 -7.59 9.23 25.19
CA GLY A 18 -7.52 7.78 25.38
C GLY A 18 -7.73 6.96 24.11
N LYS A 19 -7.70 7.59 22.93
CA LYS A 19 -7.84 6.96 21.63
C LYS A 19 -6.52 6.99 20.87
N LEU A 20 -6.18 5.88 20.23
CA LEU A 20 -4.96 5.76 19.43
C LEU A 20 -5.20 6.11 17.96
N TYR A 21 -4.19 6.70 17.36
CA TYR A 21 -4.15 7.08 15.94
C TYR A 21 -2.83 6.61 15.34
N ILE A 22 -2.90 5.98 14.17
CA ILE A 22 -1.71 5.69 13.37
C ILE A 22 -1.56 6.79 12.34
N VAL A 23 -0.39 7.42 12.27
CA VAL A 23 -0.08 8.45 11.28
C VAL A 23 1.10 8.01 10.44
N ASP A 24 0.92 8.01 9.15
CA ASP A 24 1.96 7.71 8.17
C ASP A 24 2.29 8.99 7.40
N HIS A 25 3.58 9.27 7.28
CA HIS A 25 4.11 10.48 6.67
C HIS A 25 4.42 10.27 5.20
N LYS A 26 3.79 11.08 4.33
CA LYS A 26 4.01 10.99 2.86
C LYS A 26 4.71 12.23 2.34
N SER A 27 5.84 12.02 1.66
CA SER A 27 6.63 13.08 0.99
C SER A 27 6.01 13.59 -0.32
N ARG A 28 4.91 12.99 -0.77
CA ARG A 28 4.17 13.38 -1.98
C ARG A 28 2.94 14.23 -1.64
N GLU A 29 2.38 14.87 -2.65
CA GLU A 29 1.07 15.53 -2.53
C GLU A 29 -0.02 14.49 -2.27
N LEU A 30 -0.91 14.83 -1.34
CA LEU A 30 -2.09 14.05 -1.03
C LEU A 30 -3.34 14.86 -1.36
N SER A 31 -4.40 14.15 -1.72
CA SER A 31 -5.73 14.73 -1.89
C SER A 31 -6.74 13.92 -1.10
N PRO A 32 -7.68 14.58 -0.40
CA PRO A 32 -8.78 13.89 0.27
C PRO A 32 -9.61 13.06 -0.70
N ARG A 33 -10.43 12.17 -0.16
CA ARG A 33 -11.37 11.39 -0.97
C ARG A 33 -12.32 12.30 -1.75
N SER A 34 -12.66 11.86 -2.95
CA SER A 34 -13.52 12.61 -3.86
C SER A 34 -14.98 12.73 -3.39
N GLY A 35 -15.42 11.85 -2.49
CA GLY A 35 -16.82 11.71 -2.08
C GLY A 35 -17.77 11.22 -3.18
N ARG A 36 -17.25 10.79 -4.34
CA ARG A 36 -18.07 10.29 -5.45
C ARG A 36 -18.49 8.84 -5.21
N ILE A 37 -19.64 8.45 -5.74
CA ILE A 37 -20.15 7.07 -5.70
C ILE A 37 -19.16 6.13 -6.42
N THR A 38 -18.64 6.54 -7.57
CA THR A 38 -17.60 5.79 -8.29
C THR A 38 -16.22 6.28 -7.85
N PRO A 39 -15.41 5.39 -7.23
CA PRO A 39 -14.07 5.75 -6.76
C PRO A 39 -13.16 6.27 -7.88
N THR A 40 -12.53 7.39 -7.64
CA THR A 40 -11.51 7.96 -8.55
C THR A 40 -10.19 7.21 -8.44
N ALA A 41 -9.21 7.54 -9.29
CA ALA A 41 -7.85 7.01 -9.16
C ALA A 41 -7.22 7.37 -7.81
N ASN A 42 -7.50 8.58 -7.29
CA ASN A 42 -7.04 9.02 -5.97
C ASN A 42 -7.68 8.21 -4.84
N ASP A 43 -8.99 7.91 -4.92
CA ASP A 43 -9.67 7.11 -3.90
C ASP A 43 -9.09 5.70 -3.83
N ARG A 44 -8.82 5.07 -4.98
CA ARG A 44 -8.17 3.75 -5.05
C ARG A 44 -6.76 3.77 -4.49
N LEU A 45 -6.02 4.84 -4.78
CA LEU A 45 -4.69 5.02 -4.23
C LEU A 45 -4.69 5.15 -2.69
N LEU A 46 -5.66 5.88 -2.12
CA LEU A 46 -5.85 5.98 -0.68
C LEU A 46 -6.21 4.60 -0.09
N ASP A 47 -7.08 3.83 -0.74
CA ASP A 47 -7.43 2.48 -0.30
C ASP A 47 -6.20 1.55 -0.30
N ASP A 48 -5.32 1.64 -1.29
CA ASP A 48 -4.09 0.84 -1.33
C ASP A 48 -3.10 1.26 -0.23
N MET A 49 -2.98 2.56 0.05
CA MET A 49 -2.14 3.05 1.14
C MET A 49 -2.68 2.65 2.52
N LEU A 50 -4.00 2.63 2.69
CA LEU A 50 -4.65 2.23 3.95
C LEU A 50 -4.36 0.77 4.32
N LYS A 51 -4.16 -0.13 3.36
CA LYS A 51 -3.78 -1.53 3.64
C LYS A 51 -2.53 -1.60 4.51
N GLN A 52 -1.54 -0.74 4.28
CA GLN A 52 -0.35 -0.68 5.12
C GLN A 52 -0.70 -0.33 6.57
N LEU A 53 -1.55 0.68 6.77
CA LEU A 53 -1.95 1.12 8.12
C LEU A 53 -2.84 0.09 8.83
N TYR A 54 -3.69 -0.61 8.09
CA TYR A 54 -4.45 -1.75 8.66
C TYR A 54 -3.51 -2.88 9.09
N LEU A 55 -2.45 -3.19 8.34
CA LEU A 55 -1.46 -4.18 8.77
C LEU A 55 -0.69 -3.72 10.01
N TYR A 56 -0.35 -2.43 10.11
CA TYR A 56 0.24 -1.86 11.33
C TYR A 56 -0.70 -1.94 12.54
N SER A 57 -2.00 -1.87 12.32
CA SER A 57 -2.98 -1.98 13.39
C SER A 57 -2.98 -3.34 14.07
N VAL A 58 -2.45 -4.39 13.43
CA VAL A 58 -2.25 -5.70 14.07
C VAL A 58 -1.25 -5.58 15.23
N ALA A 59 -0.14 -4.88 15.02
CA ALA A 59 0.85 -4.65 16.07
C ALA A 59 0.30 -3.75 17.18
N ILE A 60 -0.52 -2.75 16.83
CA ILE A 60 -1.19 -1.88 17.81
C ILE A 60 -2.15 -2.68 18.67
N GLU A 61 -2.98 -3.53 18.07
CA GLU A 61 -3.91 -4.39 18.81
C GLU A 61 -3.17 -5.33 19.77
N GLN A 62 -2.04 -5.90 19.33
CA GLN A 62 -1.22 -6.80 20.15
C GLN A 62 -0.53 -6.07 21.30
N GLU A 63 0.02 -4.88 21.09
CA GLU A 63 0.79 -4.15 22.06
C GLU A 63 -0.08 -3.37 23.06
N PHE A 64 -1.16 -2.74 22.58
CA PHE A 64 -2.01 -1.86 23.38
C PHE A 64 -3.35 -2.48 23.78
N GLY A 65 -3.70 -3.66 23.24
CA GLY A 65 -4.97 -4.33 23.51
C GLY A 65 -6.20 -3.63 22.95
N CYS A 66 -6.03 -2.65 22.08
CA CYS A 66 -7.12 -1.91 21.43
C CYS A 66 -6.78 -1.56 19.98
N LEU A 67 -7.83 -1.34 19.20
CA LEU A 67 -7.70 -0.89 17.81
C LEU A 67 -7.60 0.65 17.74
N PRO A 68 -6.93 1.20 16.73
CA PRO A 68 -6.88 2.65 16.55
C PRO A 68 -8.28 3.22 16.22
N GLU A 69 -8.53 4.46 16.62
CA GLU A 69 -9.74 5.22 16.28
C GLU A 69 -9.76 5.62 14.80
N ALA A 70 -8.59 5.97 14.27
CA ALA A 70 -8.45 6.35 12.88
C ALA A 70 -7.03 6.10 12.36
N LEU A 71 -6.95 5.98 11.04
CA LEU A 71 -5.74 5.86 10.25
C LEU A 71 -5.51 7.19 9.52
N CYS A 72 -4.32 7.74 9.64
CA CYS A 72 -4.06 9.09 9.17
C CYS A 72 -2.87 9.13 8.21
N PHE A 73 -2.95 10.03 7.23
CA PHE A 73 -1.84 10.38 6.37
C PHE A 73 -1.50 11.86 6.54
N ASN A 74 -0.21 12.15 6.72
CA ASN A 74 0.30 13.50 6.76
C ASN A 74 1.16 13.77 5.52
N GLY A 75 0.62 14.54 4.57
CA GLY A 75 1.29 14.92 3.33
C GLY A 75 2.14 16.17 3.50
N PHE A 76 3.45 16.02 3.65
CA PHE A 76 4.37 17.14 3.86
C PHE A 76 4.41 18.11 2.68
N LYS A 77 4.27 17.60 1.45
CA LYS A 77 4.48 18.41 0.26
C LYS A 77 3.45 19.51 0.09
N ASN A 78 2.21 19.24 0.49
CA ASN A 78 1.11 20.20 0.35
C ASN A 78 0.36 20.48 1.66
N GLY A 79 0.87 19.99 2.80
CA GLY A 79 0.31 20.24 4.12
C GLY A 79 -1.08 19.61 4.34
N VAL A 80 -1.43 18.60 3.55
CA VAL A 80 -2.73 17.93 3.66
C VAL A 80 -2.67 16.84 4.71
N PHE A 81 -3.60 16.87 5.67
CA PHE A 81 -3.80 15.81 6.65
C PHE A 81 -5.10 15.08 6.34
N ILE A 82 -5.02 13.78 6.11
CA ILE A 82 -6.18 12.92 5.83
C ILE A 82 -6.40 12.04 7.05
N LYS A 83 -7.62 12.03 7.57
CA LYS A 83 -8.04 11.15 8.67
C LYS A 83 -9.16 10.24 8.19
N GLU A 84 -8.89 8.94 8.16
CA GLU A 84 -9.86 7.90 7.82
C GLU A 84 -10.31 7.19 9.10
N PRO A 85 -11.58 7.16 9.42
CA PRO A 85 -12.09 6.37 10.56
C PRO A 85 -11.66 4.91 10.41
N PHE A 86 -11.34 4.26 11.52
CA PHE A 86 -11.00 2.84 11.48
C PHE A 86 -12.20 1.99 11.11
N ASP A 87 -12.05 1.18 10.09
CA ASP A 87 -13.08 0.24 9.62
C ASP A 87 -12.65 -1.20 9.93
N LYS A 88 -13.37 -1.81 10.86
CA LYS A 88 -13.06 -3.17 11.32
C LYS A 88 -13.24 -4.22 10.21
N GLN A 89 -14.19 -4.03 9.30
CA GLN A 89 -14.38 -4.95 8.18
C GLN A 89 -13.17 -4.88 7.24
N LYS A 90 -12.74 -3.68 6.84
CA LYS A 90 -11.54 -3.49 6.02
C LYS A 90 -10.27 -4.00 6.70
N TYR A 91 -10.19 -3.91 8.01
CA TYR A 91 -9.10 -4.49 8.78
C TYR A 91 -9.04 -6.01 8.63
N GLU A 92 -10.16 -6.71 8.82
CA GLU A 92 -10.21 -8.17 8.65
C GLU A 92 -9.95 -8.58 7.19
N GLU A 93 -10.55 -7.88 6.22
CA GLU A 93 -10.30 -8.10 4.79
C GLU A 93 -8.82 -7.92 4.43
N THR A 94 -8.15 -6.92 5.02
CA THR A 94 -6.72 -6.68 4.78
C THR A 94 -5.85 -7.77 5.39
N LYS A 95 -6.17 -8.26 6.58
CA LYS A 95 -5.46 -9.41 7.17
C LYS A 95 -5.58 -10.66 6.29
N GLN A 96 -6.80 -10.94 5.82
CA GLN A 96 -7.02 -12.08 4.93
C GLN A 96 -6.27 -11.92 3.60
N TRP A 97 -6.34 -10.73 2.99
CA TRP A 97 -5.58 -10.41 1.79
C TRP A 97 -4.08 -10.64 1.97
N ALA A 98 -3.51 -10.26 3.11
CA ALA A 98 -2.08 -10.45 3.37
C ALA A 98 -1.71 -11.95 3.46
N VAL A 99 -2.53 -12.74 4.17
CA VAL A 99 -2.35 -14.20 4.27
C VAL A 99 -2.44 -14.86 2.89
N ASP A 100 -3.43 -14.47 2.08
CA ASP A 100 -3.61 -15.02 0.73
C ASP A 100 -2.44 -14.65 -0.19
N LYS A 101 -1.88 -13.44 -0.05
CA LYS A 101 -0.68 -13.04 -0.79
C LYS A 101 0.56 -13.84 -0.39
N ILE A 102 0.75 -14.11 0.89
CA ILE A 102 1.85 -14.95 1.35
C ILE A 102 1.72 -16.36 0.76
N ARG A 103 0.54 -16.97 0.88
CA ARG A 103 0.28 -18.30 0.32
C ARG A 103 0.48 -18.33 -1.19
N GLN A 104 0.07 -17.28 -1.89
CA GLN A 104 0.32 -17.16 -3.33
C GLN A 104 1.82 -17.15 -3.63
N ILE A 105 2.61 -16.39 -2.87
CA ILE A 105 4.08 -16.31 -3.03
C ILE A 105 4.72 -17.67 -2.75
N GLU A 106 4.35 -18.32 -1.65
CA GLU A 106 4.89 -19.62 -1.24
C GLU A 106 4.60 -20.75 -2.25
N ASN A 107 3.46 -20.69 -2.93
CA ASN A 107 3.03 -21.70 -3.91
C ASN A 107 3.38 -21.33 -5.37
N THR A 108 4.06 -20.22 -5.61
CA THR A 108 4.44 -19.79 -6.95
C THR A 108 5.88 -20.17 -7.24
N GLU A 109 6.09 -21.02 -8.25
CA GLU A 109 7.42 -21.44 -8.69
C GLU A 109 8.09 -20.43 -9.64
N SER A 110 7.31 -19.60 -10.32
CA SER A 110 7.81 -18.56 -11.24
C SER A 110 7.02 -17.28 -11.10
N PHE A 111 7.72 -16.15 -11.22
CA PHE A 111 7.11 -14.83 -11.12
C PHE A 111 7.20 -14.11 -12.46
N ASP A 112 6.05 -13.83 -13.06
CA ASP A 112 5.99 -12.99 -14.24
C ASP A 112 6.39 -11.55 -13.91
N PRO A 113 7.17 -10.88 -14.77
CA PRO A 113 7.56 -9.51 -14.55
C PRO A 113 6.35 -8.58 -14.59
N ASN A 114 6.21 -7.73 -13.59
CA ASN A 114 5.22 -6.65 -13.62
C ASN A 114 5.71 -5.55 -14.57
N ARG A 115 5.37 -5.69 -15.85
CA ARG A 115 5.79 -4.74 -16.89
C ARG A 115 5.00 -3.45 -16.80
N ASN A 116 5.69 -2.39 -16.47
CA ASN A 116 5.16 -1.03 -16.53
C ASN A 116 6.12 -0.17 -17.34
N TYR A 117 5.63 0.45 -18.42
CA TYR A 117 6.46 1.23 -19.36
C TYR A 117 7.29 2.29 -18.62
N PHE A 118 6.68 3.05 -17.73
CA PHE A 118 7.36 4.10 -17.00
C PHE A 118 8.46 3.53 -16.10
N SER A 119 8.12 2.53 -15.29
CA SER A 119 9.09 1.91 -14.36
C SER A 119 10.22 1.20 -15.10
N CYS A 120 9.89 0.45 -16.16
CA CYS A 120 10.90 -0.26 -16.96
C CYS A 120 11.81 0.70 -17.70
N ARG A 121 11.27 1.80 -18.25
CA ARG A 121 12.03 2.73 -19.09
C ARG A 121 12.85 3.74 -18.31
N TRP A 122 12.30 4.25 -17.20
CA TRP A 122 12.87 5.43 -16.54
C TRP A 122 13.44 5.17 -15.14
N ILE A 123 13.03 4.07 -14.50
CA ILE A 123 13.43 3.78 -13.12
C ILE A 123 14.32 2.54 -13.04
N CYS A 124 14.06 1.51 -13.86
CA CYS A 124 14.80 0.26 -13.82
C CYS A 124 16.20 0.41 -14.41
N GLY A 125 17.23 0.31 -13.57
CA GLY A 125 18.63 0.35 -14.02
C GLY A 125 19.04 -0.83 -14.93
N LEU A 126 18.27 -1.91 -14.95
CA LEU A 126 18.52 -3.11 -15.73
C LEU A 126 17.78 -3.14 -17.08
N HIS A 127 17.06 -2.09 -17.45
CA HIS A 127 16.17 -2.10 -18.63
C HIS A 127 16.89 -2.46 -19.94
N ASN A 128 18.18 -2.11 -20.08
CA ASN A 128 18.98 -2.41 -21.26
C ASN A 128 19.38 -3.89 -21.39
N HIS A 129 19.34 -4.62 -20.27
CA HIS A 129 19.73 -6.04 -20.19
C HIS A 129 18.54 -6.93 -19.83
N CYS A 130 17.36 -6.38 -19.68
CA CYS A 130 16.15 -7.11 -19.33
C CYS A 130 15.62 -7.87 -20.56
N PRO A 131 15.54 -9.22 -20.54
CA PRO A 131 15.03 -9.97 -21.70
C PRO A 131 13.60 -9.56 -22.05
N TYR A 132 12.76 -9.28 -21.09
CA TYR A 132 11.38 -8.86 -21.30
C TYR A 132 11.24 -7.47 -21.92
N ASP A 133 12.19 -6.56 -21.72
CA ASP A 133 12.19 -5.24 -22.39
C ASP A 133 12.74 -5.33 -23.80
N ILE A 134 13.70 -6.21 -24.05
CA ILE A 134 14.26 -6.48 -25.36
C ILE A 134 13.22 -7.06 -26.30
N GLU A 135 12.45 -8.06 -25.87
CA GLU A 135 11.35 -8.65 -26.66
C GLU A 135 10.30 -7.61 -27.04
N ALA A 136 9.88 -6.77 -26.08
CA ALA A 136 8.90 -5.71 -26.35
C ALA A 136 9.40 -4.68 -27.37
N ARG A 137 10.71 -4.41 -27.39
CA ARG A 137 11.34 -3.51 -28.38
C ARG A 137 11.43 -4.15 -29.75
N GLU A 138 11.70 -5.42 -29.84
CA GLU A 138 11.73 -6.15 -31.11
C GLU A 138 10.35 -6.27 -31.75
N GLU A 139 9.31 -6.55 -30.96
CA GLU A 139 7.93 -6.53 -31.43
C GLU A 139 7.51 -5.14 -31.94
N ALA A 140 7.82 -4.08 -31.20
CA ALA A 140 7.54 -2.72 -31.62
C ALA A 140 8.28 -2.30 -32.91
N ARG A 141 9.44 -2.89 -33.21
CA ARG A 141 10.19 -2.67 -34.46
C ARG A 141 9.59 -3.42 -35.66
N LYS A 142 8.96 -4.57 -35.45
CA LYS A 142 8.33 -5.37 -36.51
C LYS A 142 7.02 -4.74 -37.02
N HIS A 143 6.40 -3.85 -36.24
CA HIS A 143 5.14 -3.18 -36.54
C HIS A 143 5.32 -1.72 -37.02
N ARG A 144 6.55 -1.28 -37.30
CA ARG A 144 6.88 -0.01 -37.95
C ARG A 144 7.32 -0.26 -39.39
#